data_af0faf045338856dce643beaa75860e4
#
_entry.id   af0faf045338856dce643beaa75860e4
#
_cell.length_a   1.000
_cell.length_b   1.000
_cell.length_c   1.000
_cell.angle_alpha   90.00
_cell.angle_beta   90.00
_cell.angle_gamma   90.00
#
_symmetry.space_group_name_H-M   'P 1'
#
loop_
_entity.id
_entity.type
_entity.pdbx_description
1 polymer ?
#
loop_
_entity_poly.entity_id
_entity_poly.type
_entity_poly.pdbx_seq_one_letter_code
_entity_poly.pdbx_strand_id
1 'polypeptide(L)'
;MVTGKTGVLDIINSGSAMELDEQTLCMIEQVVKEKNIHTLWFEAHYMYRHKLQAFAARFAPATVKFRCGIESFDPLLRSSWRKGVGEKVTPADVAKYFHGVCLLCCTQGDSKVRILNDIALAKEHFEYFSV
;
A
#
# COMPACT_ATOMS: atom_id res chain seq x y z
N MET A 1 19.25 -11.50 -7.70
CA MET A 1 18.62 -10.20 -7.42
C MET A 1 19.67 -9.11 -7.61
N VAL A 2 19.39 -8.10 -8.41
CA VAL A 2 20.30 -6.94 -8.61
C VAL A 2 20.17 -6.05 -7.37
N THR A 3 21.29 -5.68 -6.76
CA THR A 3 21.29 -4.80 -5.60
C THR A 3 20.96 -3.37 -6.05
N GLY A 4 19.88 -2.80 -5.54
CA GLY A 4 19.56 -1.38 -5.75
C GLY A 4 20.56 -0.46 -5.04
N LYS A 5 20.65 0.80 -5.52
CA LYS A 5 21.56 1.80 -4.96
C LYS A 5 20.95 2.66 -3.85
N THR A 6 19.64 2.54 -3.64
CA THR A 6 18.85 3.46 -2.79
C THR A 6 18.59 2.96 -1.39
N GLY A 7 18.87 1.69 -1.08
CA GLY A 7 18.51 1.07 0.21
C GLY A 7 16.99 0.94 0.45
N VAL A 8 16.20 1.05 -0.60
CA VAL A 8 14.74 0.88 -0.57
C VAL A 8 14.38 -0.45 -1.23
N LEU A 9 13.52 -1.22 -0.60
CA LEU A 9 12.97 -2.46 -1.14
C LEU A 9 11.46 -2.39 -1.16
N ASP A 10 10.88 -2.64 -2.32
CA ASP A 10 9.45 -2.72 -2.53
C ASP A 10 9.03 -4.19 -2.69
N ILE A 11 8.16 -4.65 -1.79
CA ILE A 11 7.63 -6.02 -1.78
C ILE A 11 6.25 -5.99 -2.40
N ILE A 12 6.14 -6.60 -3.58
CA ILE A 12 4.90 -6.70 -4.33
C ILE A 12 4.44 -8.15 -4.33
N ASN A 13 3.24 -8.39 -3.86
CA ASN A 13 2.58 -9.69 -3.87
C ASN A 13 1.14 -9.55 -4.37
N SER A 14 0.51 -10.66 -4.73
CA SER A 14 -0.86 -10.68 -5.26
C SER A 14 -1.96 -10.43 -4.24
N GLY A 15 -1.61 -10.26 -2.96
CA GLY A 15 -2.52 -10.04 -1.85
C GLY A 15 -1.97 -9.04 -0.84
N SER A 16 -2.45 -9.11 0.37
CA SER A 16 -1.94 -8.27 1.46
C SER A 16 -0.64 -8.83 2.03
N ALA A 17 0.27 -7.95 2.44
CA ALA A 17 1.48 -8.33 3.17
C ALA A 17 1.20 -9.19 4.42
N MET A 18 0.01 -9.01 5.03
CA MET A 18 -0.45 -9.79 6.18
C MET A 18 -0.75 -11.26 5.85
N GLU A 19 -0.74 -11.63 4.58
CA GLU A 19 -1.03 -12.98 4.07
C GLU A 19 0.24 -13.72 3.64
N LEU A 20 1.40 -13.07 3.75
CA LEU A 20 2.69 -13.70 3.48
C LEU A 20 2.98 -14.79 4.53
N ASP A 21 3.48 -15.93 4.05
CA ASP A 21 3.88 -17.03 4.91
C ASP A 21 5.18 -16.70 5.68
N GLU A 22 5.41 -17.44 6.74
CA GLU A 22 6.56 -17.22 7.62
C GLU A 22 7.91 -17.41 6.91
N GLN A 23 7.99 -18.35 5.97
CA GLN A 23 9.22 -18.58 5.20
C GLN A 23 9.57 -17.37 4.34
N THR A 24 8.57 -16.80 3.66
CA THR A 24 8.72 -15.57 2.86
C THR A 24 9.15 -14.40 3.73
N LEU A 25 8.53 -14.24 4.91
CA LEU A 25 8.89 -13.17 5.85
C LEU A 25 10.34 -13.29 6.34
N CYS A 26 10.79 -14.49 6.70
CA CYS A 26 12.18 -14.74 7.07
C CYS A 26 13.16 -14.42 5.91
N MET A 27 12.81 -14.75 4.66
CA MET A 27 13.63 -14.40 3.50
C MET A 27 13.73 -12.88 3.31
N ILE A 28 12.65 -12.14 3.52
CA ILE A 28 12.66 -10.68 3.46
C ILE A 28 13.58 -10.11 4.54
N GLU A 29 13.48 -10.59 5.79
CA GLU A 29 14.37 -10.16 6.88
C GLU A 29 15.85 -10.40 6.54
N GLN A 30 16.17 -11.55 5.95
CA GLN A 30 17.52 -11.86 5.52
C GLN A 30 17.99 -10.85 4.46
N VAL A 31 17.19 -10.59 3.43
CA VAL A 31 17.52 -9.62 2.38
C VAL A 31 17.70 -8.21 2.96
N VAL A 32 16.85 -7.80 3.90
CA VAL A 32 16.96 -6.50 4.58
C VAL A 32 18.33 -6.35 5.22
N LYS A 33 18.79 -7.36 5.96
CA LYS A 33 20.10 -7.36 6.63
C LYS A 33 21.27 -7.41 5.62
N GLU A 34 21.24 -8.35 4.67
CA GLU A 34 22.33 -8.57 3.71
C GLU A 34 22.53 -7.40 2.76
N LYS A 35 21.47 -6.67 2.41
CA LYS A 35 21.49 -5.57 1.44
C LYS A 35 21.44 -4.20 2.08
N ASN A 36 21.51 -4.11 3.42
CA ASN A 36 21.42 -2.84 4.15
C ASN A 36 20.19 -2.02 3.75
N ILE A 37 19.02 -2.67 3.66
CA ILE A 37 17.76 -2.01 3.33
C ILE A 37 17.31 -1.21 4.55
N HIS A 38 17.10 0.09 4.36
CA HIS A 38 16.64 0.98 5.43
C HIS A 38 15.16 1.35 5.29
N THR A 39 14.55 1.12 4.12
CA THR A 39 13.12 1.38 3.89
C THR A 39 12.47 0.22 3.13
N LEU A 40 11.39 -0.29 3.69
CA LEU A 40 10.57 -1.34 3.09
C LEU A 40 9.19 -0.79 2.73
N TRP A 41 8.73 -1.09 1.54
CA TRP A 41 7.36 -0.86 1.13
C TRP A 41 6.61 -2.17 1.02
N PHE A 42 5.38 -2.19 1.54
CA PHE A 42 4.44 -3.31 1.39
C PHE A 42 3.08 -2.80 0.94
N GLU A 43 2.33 -3.64 0.27
CA GLU A 43 0.91 -3.42 0.04
C GLU A 43 0.10 -4.16 1.10
N ALA A 44 -0.90 -3.50 1.66
CA ALA A 44 -1.81 -4.12 2.62
C ALA A 44 -3.25 -3.62 2.42
N HIS A 45 -4.21 -4.54 2.58
CA HIS A 45 -5.61 -4.19 2.53
C HIS A 45 -6.03 -3.36 3.76
N TYR A 46 -6.95 -2.42 3.59
CA TYR A 46 -7.42 -1.52 4.63
C TYR A 46 -7.96 -2.24 5.90
N MET A 47 -8.49 -3.46 5.74
CA MET A 47 -8.96 -4.27 6.87
C MET A 47 -7.87 -4.57 7.89
N TYR A 48 -6.61 -4.61 7.48
CA TYR A 48 -5.46 -4.90 8.34
C TYR A 48 -4.84 -3.68 9.01
N ARG A 49 -5.38 -2.47 8.81
CA ARG A 49 -4.81 -1.19 9.28
C ARG A 49 -4.34 -1.19 10.73
N HIS A 50 -5.03 -1.88 11.63
CA HIS A 50 -4.66 -1.94 13.04
C HIS A 50 -3.52 -2.94 13.36
N LYS A 51 -3.12 -3.78 12.40
CA LYS A 51 -2.04 -4.76 12.54
C LYS A 51 -0.71 -4.26 11.94
N LEU A 52 -0.72 -3.17 11.18
CA LEU A 52 0.42 -2.70 10.41
C LEU A 52 1.63 -2.38 11.30
N GLN A 53 1.42 -1.74 12.44
CA GLN A 53 2.49 -1.38 13.36
C GLN A 53 3.19 -2.63 13.95
N ALA A 54 2.43 -3.62 14.38
CA ALA A 54 2.98 -4.87 14.89
C ALA A 54 3.76 -5.64 13.83
N PHE A 55 3.23 -5.66 12.58
CA PHE A 55 3.93 -6.26 11.46
C PHE A 55 5.24 -5.52 11.14
N ALA A 56 5.22 -4.19 11.14
CA ALA A 56 6.41 -3.37 10.86
C ALA A 56 7.54 -3.59 11.87
N ALA A 57 7.21 -3.82 13.14
CA ALA A 57 8.20 -4.03 14.21
C ALA A 57 9.13 -5.22 13.93
N ARG A 58 8.68 -6.20 13.14
CA ARG A 58 9.46 -7.35 12.72
C ARG A 58 10.74 -6.97 11.96
N PHE A 59 10.69 -5.90 11.19
CA PHE A 59 11.76 -5.50 10.27
C PHE A 59 12.69 -4.42 10.84
N ALA A 60 12.59 -4.13 12.12
CA ALA A 60 13.48 -3.15 12.76
C ALA A 60 14.97 -3.52 12.55
N PRO A 61 15.87 -2.54 12.27
CA PRO A 61 15.67 -1.09 12.35
C PRO A 61 15.15 -0.44 11.05
N ALA A 62 14.80 -1.21 10.00
CA ALA A 62 14.28 -0.65 8.76
C ALA A 62 12.92 0.03 8.99
N THR A 63 12.71 1.15 8.32
CA THR A 63 11.42 1.83 8.29
C THR A 63 10.48 1.10 7.34
N VAL A 64 9.32 0.66 7.84
CA VAL A 64 8.31 0.00 7.02
C VAL A 64 7.22 1.00 6.65
N LYS A 65 6.93 1.09 5.38
CA LYS A 65 5.87 1.91 4.79
C LYS A 65 4.82 1.02 4.12
N PHE A 66 3.58 1.43 4.22
CA PHE A 66 2.47 0.68 3.63
C PHE A 66 1.71 1.52 2.61
N ARG A 67 1.32 0.89 1.50
CA ARG A 67 0.33 1.42 0.57
C ARG A 67 -0.94 0.57 0.62
N CYS A 68 -2.06 1.23 0.46
CA CYS A 68 -3.38 0.60 0.41
C CYS A 68 -3.87 0.49 -1.03
N GLY A 69 -4.27 -0.70 -1.45
CA GLY A 69 -4.99 -0.91 -2.71
C GLY A 69 -6.41 -0.37 -2.62
N ILE A 70 -6.56 0.96 -2.55
CA ILE A 70 -7.87 1.62 -2.46
C ILE A 70 -8.62 1.62 -3.79
N GLU A 71 -7.89 1.59 -4.90
CA GLU A 71 -8.29 1.62 -6.29
C GLU A 71 -9.00 2.91 -6.72
N SER A 72 -9.90 3.46 -5.92
CA SER A 72 -10.57 4.74 -6.14
C SER A 72 -11.05 5.34 -4.82
N PHE A 73 -11.11 6.65 -4.74
CA PHE A 73 -11.76 7.35 -3.63
C PHE A 73 -13.26 7.53 -3.87
N ASP A 74 -13.77 7.23 -5.05
CA ASP A 74 -15.21 7.16 -5.30
C ASP A 74 -15.83 5.97 -4.53
N PRO A 75 -16.72 6.23 -3.54
CA PRO A 75 -17.26 5.18 -2.69
C PRO A 75 -18.16 4.21 -3.44
N LEU A 76 -18.91 4.68 -4.46
CA LEU A 76 -19.79 3.82 -5.25
C LEU A 76 -19.00 2.88 -6.14
N LEU A 77 -17.91 3.38 -6.72
CA LEU A 77 -17.04 2.58 -7.56
C LEU A 77 -16.30 1.51 -6.73
N ARG A 78 -15.76 1.88 -5.55
CA ARG A 78 -15.16 0.91 -4.61
C ARG A 78 -16.14 -0.18 -4.21
N SER A 79 -17.38 0.21 -3.92
CA SER A 79 -18.45 -0.74 -3.54
C SER A 79 -18.77 -1.70 -4.68
N SER A 80 -18.85 -1.19 -5.93
CA SER A 80 -19.09 -2.01 -7.11
C SER A 80 -18.00 -3.06 -7.35
N TRP A 81 -16.76 -2.74 -7.02
CA TRP A 81 -15.60 -3.65 -7.11
C TRP A 81 -15.44 -4.55 -5.88
N ARG A 82 -16.33 -4.44 -4.91
CA ARG A 82 -16.31 -5.24 -3.67
C ARG A 82 -14.97 -5.19 -2.94
N LYS A 83 -14.33 -4.03 -2.91
CA LYS A 83 -13.00 -3.85 -2.29
C LYS A 83 -13.00 -3.99 -0.76
N GLY A 84 -14.15 -4.15 -0.11
CA GLY A 84 -14.24 -4.31 1.34
C GLY A 84 -13.82 -3.07 2.15
N VAL A 85 -13.67 -1.92 1.49
CA VAL A 85 -13.43 -0.64 2.14
C VAL A 85 -14.75 0.10 2.24
N GLY A 86 -15.20 0.40 3.44
CA GLY A 86 -16.51 1.01 3.68
C GLY A 86 -16.69 2.35 2.93
N GLU A 87 -17.90 2.61 2.46
CA GLU A 87 -18.23 3.81 1.67
C GLU A 87 -17.89 5.11 2.39
N LYS A 88 -18.01 5.13 3.73
CA LYS A 88 -17.72 6.31 4.57
C LYS A 88 -16.23 6.56 4.81
N VAL A 89 -15.35 5.65 4.39
CA VAL A 89 -13.90 5.80 4.58
C VAL A 89 -13.37 6.88 3.63
N THR A 90 -12.82 7.94 4.20
CA THR A 90 -12.26 9.08 3.48
C THR A 90 -10.77 8.88 3.18
N PRO A 91 -10.17 9.64 2.23
CA PRO A 91 -8.71 9.65 2.02
C PRO A 91 -7.94 9.92 3.32
N ALA A 92 -8.40 10.87 4.13
CA ALA A 92 -7.79 11.20 5.43
C ALA A 92 -7.83 10.02 6.42
N ASP A 93 -8.88 9.18 6.39
CA ASP A 93 -8.95 7.99 7.24
C ASP A 93 -7.94 6.92 6.80
N VAL A 94 -7.71 6.77 5.50
CA VAL A 94 -6.69 5.87 4.98
C VAL A 94 -5.29 6.38 5.33
N ALA A 95 -5.03 7.68 5.19
CA ALA A 95 -3.74 8.31 5.48
C ALA A 95 -3.33 8.23 6.96
N LYS A 96 -4.26 7.96 7.89
CA LYS A 96 -3.91 7.68 9.31
C LYS A 96 -3.04 6.42 9.48
N TYR A 97 -3.10 5.49 8.54
CA TYR A 97 -2.47 4.17 8.65
C TYR A 97 -1.52 3.85 7.50
N PHE A 98 -1.72 4.47 6.34
CA PHE A 98 -0.99 4.16 5.12
C PHE A 98 -0.23 5.38 4.61
N HIS A 99 0.98 5.14 4.14
CA HIS A 99 1.86 6.16 3.56
C HIS A 99 1.58 6.40 2.08
N GLY A 100 0.94 5.44 1.43
CA GLY A 100 0.64 5.51 0.00
C GLY A 100 -0.61 4.74 -0.38
N VAL A 101 -1.02 4.89 -1.63
CA VAL A 101 -2.17 4.21 -2.22
C VAL A 101 -1.89 3.71 -3.64
N CYS A 102 -2.59 2.64 -4.02
CA CYS A 102 -2.68 2.21 -5.41
C CYS A 102 -4.06 2.59 -5.95
N LEU A 103 -4.08 3.26 -7.10
CA LEU A 103 -5.27 3.67 -7.82
C LEU A 103 -5.43 2.82 -9.08
N LEU A 104 -6.66 2.50 -9.43
CA LEU A 104 -7.00 1.81 -10.67
C LEU A 104 -7.70 2.79 -11.62
N CYS A 105 -7.14 2.94 -12.81
CA CYS A 105 -7.64 3.86 -13.81
C CYS A 105 -7.99 3.15 -15.13
N CYS A 106 -8.75 3.82 -15.97
CA CYS A 106 -9.10 3.35 -17.32
C CYS A 106 -9.94 2.07 -17.33
N THR A 107 -10.76 1.86 -16.30
CA THR A 107 -11.73 0.78 -16.25
C THR A 107 -13.00 1.12 -17.03
N GLN A 108 -13.81 0.10 -17.38
CA GLN A 108 -15.07 0.33 -18.06
C GLN A 108 -16.00 1.24 -17.23
N GLY A 109 -16.52 2.28 -17.83
CA GLY A 109 -17.37 3.28 -17.16
C GLY A 109 -16.61 4.38 -16.42
N ASP A 110 -15.29 4.39 -16.54
CA ASP A 110 -14.45 5.40 -15.92
C ASP A 110 -14.52 6.75 -16.62
N SER A 111 -14.29 7.84 -15.90
CA SER A 111 -14.24 9.17 -16.46
C SER A 111 -12.94 9.88 -16.14
N LYS A 112 -12.48 10.73 -17.07
CA LYS A 112 -11.30 11.58 -16.84
C LYS A 112 -11.42 12.42 -15.56
N VAL A 113 -12.64 12.93 -15.29
CA VAL A 113 -12.89 13.76 -14.10
C VAL A 113 -12.67 12.97 -12.82
N ARG A 114 -13.19 11.73 -12.74
CA ARG A 114 -12.97 10.86 -11.59
C ARG A 114 -11.49 10.54 -11.40
N ILE A 115 -10.80 10.14 -12.47
CA ILE A 115 -9.37 9.80 -12.42
C ILE A 115 -8.55 10.99 -11.89
N LEU A 116 -8.78 12.19 -12.42
CA LEU A 116 -8.08 13.40 -11.99
C LEU A 116 -8.40 13.77 -10.54
N ASN A 117 -9.65 13.55 -10.09
CA ASN A 117 -10.02 13.75 -8.70
C ASN A 117 -9.30 12.78 -7.77
N ASP A 118 -9.24 11.49 -8.11
CA ASP A 118 -8.52 10.48 -7.33
C ASP A 118 -7.02 10.81 -7.23
N ILE A 119 -6.40 11.24 -8.33
CA ILE A 119 -5.00 11.67 -8.34
C ILE A 119 -4.80 12.91 -7.46
N ALA A 120 -5.71 13.89 -7.51
CA ALA A 120 -5.63 15.09 -6.68
C ALA A 120 -5.71 14.73 -5.18
N LEU A 121 -6.66 13.88 -4.79
CA LEU A 121 -6.80 13.41 -3.42
C LEU A 121 -5.59 12.57 -2.96
N ALA A 122 -5.03 11.75 -3.85
CA ALA A 122 -3.82 11.01 -3.54
C ALA A 122 -2.62 11.94 -3.27
N LYS A 123 -2.44 12.98 -4.09
CA LYS A 123 -1.39 14.00 -3.89
C LYS A 123 -1.56 14.81 -2.61
N GLU A 124 -2.79 15.05 -2.20
CA GLU A 124 -3.08 15.83 -0.99
C GLU A 124 -2.78 15.06 0.29
N HIS A 125 -3.08 13.75 0.29
CA HIS A 125 -3.10 12.96 1.53
C HIS A 125 -1.94 11.97 1.69
N PHE A 126 -1.21 11.63 0.62
CA PHE A 126 -0.22 10.55 0.64
C PHE A 126 1.14 11.00 0.08
N GLU A 127 2.20 10.43 0.61
CA GLU A 127 3.57 10.67 0.12
C GLU A 127 3.89 9.90 -1.17
N TYR A 128 3.11 8.85 -1.48
CA TYR A 128 3.28 8.01 -2.66
C TYR A 128 1.93 7.52 -3.18
N PHE A 129 1.80 7.45 -4.49
CA PHE A 129 0.71 6.72 -5.13
C PHE A 129 1.17 6.12 -6.46
N SER A 130 0.58 4.98 -6.83
CA SER A 130 0.68 4.36 -8.15
C SER A 130 -0.65 4.42 -8.88
N VAL A 131 -0.59 4.44 -10.21
CA VAL A 131 -1.75 4.43 -11.11
C VAL A 131 -1.56 3.34 -12.15
#